data_8b7e94a7f78a5abe6cf20f665f34fc41
#
_entry.id   8b7e94a7f78a5abe6cf20f665f34fc41
#
_cell.length_a   1.000
_cell.length_b   1.000
_cell.length_c   1.000
_cell.angle_alpha   90.00
_cell.angle_beta   90.00
_cell.angle_gamma   90.00
#
_symmetry.space_group_name_H-M   'P 1'
#
loop_
_entity.id
_entity.type
_entity.pdbx_description
1 polymer ?
#
loop_
_entity_poly.entity_id
_entity_poly.type
_entity_poly.pdbx_seq_one_letter_code
_entity_poly.pdbx_strand_id
1 'polypeptide(L)'
;MTKAELYQKACMLPLLPGVYIIRDKTDTIIYIGKAKRLRIRVSQYFREGVPHDNKVSQMIAHAYAFDVIVCQSEFEALVLEASQIKAHTPKYNILLKDDKGYSYIKVTKEPWPRLSFTLQKEDDGAEYLGPYTSSFAARQMAETAMDAFLLPRCNKRFPQDCGKGRPCLNAHIGKCMAVCSGRISCENYNQAVKSAVHLIRYGKKDILKTLNERMQEASDRLEFETAALLRDQINAITKVTAGQKVVVDPDVEMDVVALAGTPSSVCAAVLCFREGRLTDKREFLFHDTADIAAVREEFLPRYYLDDEQIPKVIAVDELPPDSDALQQALNEKRGSEVQLYVPQRGDKAHLIEMAHTNAVERLARESGRYAREEKLLDELAQVLGLSKPPRTIESYDISNWGDGSSVCGMVVFRDGKPYKTGYRKFKMQTVLGTDDYASLAETVSRRAAAYERVHELAAHGQASEDYFGEKPDLLLMDGGKGQVSAAKAALAGTKLADVPLFGMVKDDHHRTRAIVDSDGREIAINMNRGTFTFITAIQDETHRFANAYRKQQMKKKSYSSTLTEVPGVGPKTARALMAQFKSVGAVREATPEQLENTPGVGPQLAQTIYDYFRTTG
;
A
#
# COMPACT_ATOMS: atom_id res chain seq x y z
N MET A 1 -15.48 2.93 -33.97
CA MET A 1 -16.39 4.04 -34.40
C MET A 1 -15.67 5.36 -34.21
N THR A 2 -15.96 6.33 -35.07
CA THR A 2 -15.50 7.73 -34.90
C THR A 2 -16.33 8.44 -33.82
N LYS A 3 -15.84 9.57 -33.30
CA LYS A 3 -16.58 10.38 -32.30
C LYS A 3 -17.95 10.83 -32.84
N ALA A 4 -18.05 11.18 -34.13
CA ALA A 4 -19.32 11.55 -34.77
C ALA A 4 -20.32 10.39 -34.84
N GLU A 5 -19.86 9.18 -35.16
CA GLU A 5 -20.71 7.96 -35.16
C GLU A 5 -21.19 7.61 -33.74
N LEU A 6 -20.32 7.74 -32.72
CA LEU A 6 -20.69 7.56 -31.32
C LEU A 6 -21.75 8.57 -30.87
N TYR A 7 -21.62 9.85 -31.31
CA TYR A 7 -22.62 10.88 -31.04
C TYR A 7 -23.97 10.54 -31.67
N GLN A 8 -23.99 10.13 -32.96
CA GLN A 8 -25.23 9.71 -33.63
C GLN A 8 -25.89 8.52 -32.92
N LYS A 9 -25.11 7.51 -32.56
CA LYS A 9 -25.61 6.35 -31.79
C LYS A 9 -26.18 6.80 -30.44
N ALA A 10 -25.52 7.74 -29.73
CA ALA A 10 -26.00 8.27 -28.46
C ALA A 10 -27.32 9.04 -28.58
N CYS A 11 -27.52 9.76 -29.67
CA CYS A 11 -28.77 10.50 -29.94
C CYS A 11 -29.99 9.57 -30.17
N MET A 12 -29.77 8.30 -30.53
CA MET A 12 -30.85 7.31 -30.72
C MET A 12 -31.23 6.59 -29.42
N LEU A 13 -30.54 6.79 -28.32
CA LEU A 13 -30.84 6.18 -27.04
C LEU A 13 -32.17 6.65 -26.46
N PRO A 14 -32.84 5.83 -25.62
CA PRO A 14 -34.06 6.23 -24.93
C PRO A 14 -33.78 7.32 -23.87
N LEU A 15 -34.81 8.09 -23.52
CA LEU A 15 -34.78 9.08 -22.42
C LEU A 15 -35.18 8.39 -21.09
N LEU A 16 -34.65 7.20 -20.85
CA LEU A 16 -34.89 6.38 -19.66
C LEU A 16 -33.63 6.30 -18.80
N PRO A 17 -33.77 5.98 -17.51
CA PRO A 17 -32.61 5.73 -16.66
C PRO A 17 -31.88 4.44 -17.09
N GLY A 18 -30.59 4.36 -16.79
CA GLY A 18 -29.80 3.17 -17.10
C GLY A 18 -28.31 3.36 -16.90
N VAL A 19 -27.57 2.32 -17.21
CA VAL A 19 -26.11 2.25 -17.15
C VAL A 19 -25.55 2.21 -18.56
N TYR A 20 -24.47 2.98 -18.80
CA TYR A 20 -23.71 2.94 -20.06
C TYR A 20 -22.29 2.46 -19.79
N ILE A 21 -21.76 1.66 -20.72
CA ILE A 21 -20.49 0.95 -20.62
C ILE A 21 -19.65 1.35 -21.85
N ILE A 22 -18.57 2.10 -21.65
CA ILE A 22 -17.70 2.55 -22.74
C ILE A 22 -16.53 1.57 -22.88
N ARG A 23 -16.24 1.20 -24.14
CA ARG A 23 -15.18 0.25 -24.52
C ARG A 23 -14.17 0.91 -25.44
N ASP A 24 -12.93 0.45 -25.35
CA ASP A 24 -11.86 0.85 -26.27
C ASP A 24 -11.83 -0.01 -27.55
N LYS A 25 -10.79 0.18 -28.38
CA LYS A 25 -10.60 -0.57 -29.63
C LYS A 25 -10.36 -2.07 -29.43
N THR A 26 -9.93 -2.48 -28.23
CA THR A 26 -9.65 -3.88 -27.89
C THR A 26 -10.83 -4.55 -27.19
N ASP A 27 -12.00 -3.91 -27.18
CA ASP A 27 -13.22 -4.33 -26.48
C ASP A 27 -13.09 -4.34 -24.95
N THR A 28 -12.07 -3.69 -24.41
CA THR A 28 -11.87 -3.54 -22.97
C THR A 28 -12.81 -2.46 -22.43
N ILE A 29 -13.50 -2.76 -21.31
CA ILE A 29 -14.32 -1.79 -20.61
C ILE A 29 -13.44 -0.76 -19.93
N ILE A 30 -13.53 0.51 -20.38
CA ILE A 30 -12.72 1.60 -19.88
C ILE A 30 -13.47 2.57 -18.96
N TYR A 31 -14.80 2.60 -19.03
CA TYR A 31 -15.65 3.42 -18.16
C TYR A 31 -17.05 2.87 -18.07
N ILE A 32 -17.65 2.96 -16.88
CA ILE A 32 -19.06 2.62 -16.62
C ILE A 32 -19.69 3.81 -15.90
N GLY A 33 -20.89 4.21 -16.30
CA GLY A 33 -21.60 5.30 -15.65
C GLY A 33 -23.12 5.14 -15.71
N LYS A 34 -23.81 5.77 -14.78
CA LYS A 34 -25.27 5.82 -14.73
C LYS A 34 -25.81 7.11 -15.37
N ALA A 35 -27.05 7.08 -15.75
CA ALA A 35 -27.76 8.25 -16.22
C ALA A 35 -29.26 8.20 -15.86
N LYS A 36 -29.82 9.34 -15.46
CA LYS A 36 -31.29 9.54 -15.36
C LYS A 36 -31.95 9.49 -16.73
N ARG A 37 -31.22 9.98 -17.75
CA ARG A 37 -31.65 10.01 -19.15
C ARG A 37 -30.46 9.65 -20.03
N LEU A 38 -30.36 8.40 -20.43
CA LEU A 38 -29.22 7.85 -21.19
C LEU A 38 -28.87 8.70 -22.40
N ARG A 39 -29.86 9.09 -23.22
CA ARG A 39 -29.63 9.94 -24.41
C ARG A 39 -28.89 11.21 -24.06
N ILE A 40 -29.35 11.95 -23.04
CA ILE A 40 -28.76 13.25 -22.68
C ILE A 40 -27.34 13.06 -22.17
N ARG A 41 -27.13 12.15 -21.22
CA ARG A 41 -25.83 11.96 -20.57
C ARG A 41 -24.77 11.44 -21.54
N VAL A 42 -25.08 10.42 -22.34
CA VAL A 42 -24.12 9.80 -23.25
C VAL A 42 -23.79 10.71 -24.43
N SER A 43 -24.79 11.44 -24.98
CA SER A 43 -24.53 12.37 -26.07
C SER A 43 -23.65 13.55 -25.66
N GLN A 44 -23.70 14.00 -24.40
CA GLN A 44 -22.83 15.07 -23.89
C GLN A 44 -21.34 14.75 -24.01
N TYR A 45 -20.93 13.49 -23.82
CA TYR A 45 -19.53 13.09 -23.95
C TYR A 45 -19.00 13.24 -25.40
N PHE A 46 -19.83 12.93 -26.38
CA PHE A 46 -19.39 12.88 -27.78
C PHE A 46 -19.75 14.14 -28.58
N ARG A 47 -20.48 15.09 -27.98
CA ARG A 47 -20.84 16.35 -28.62
C ARG A 47 -19.60 17.22 -28.85
N GLU A 48 -19.48 17.84 -30.02
CA GLU A 48 -18.40 18.77 -30.33
C GLU A 48 -18.53 20.09 -29.54
N GLY A 49 -17.39 20.67 -29.17
CA GLY A 49 -17.33 21.96 -28.49
C GLY A 49 -17.69 21.95 -27.00
N VAL A 50 -17.98 20.79 -26.40
CA VAL A 50 -18.19 20.70 -24.96
C VAL A 50 -16.84 20.53 -24.26
N PRO A 51 -16.46 21.46 -23.34
CA PRO A 51 -15.25 21.32 -22.55
C PRO A 51 -15.44 20.17 -21.54
N HIS A 52 -14.45 19.30 -21.45
CA HIS A 52 -14.40 18.19 -20.50
C HIS A 52 -13.15 18.29 -19.65
N ASP A 53 -13.22 17.76 -18.43
CA ASP A 53 -12.06 17.55 -17.58
C ASP A 53 -11.03 16.64 -18.27
N ASN A 54 -9.77 16.71 -17.87
CA ASN A 54 -8.67 15.98 -18.50
C ASN A 54 -8.93 14.46 -18.53
N LYS A 55 -9.43 13.90 -17.42
CA LYS A 55 -9.80 12.49 -17.29
C LYS A 55 -10.89 12.08 -18.29
N VAL A 56 -11.96 12.86 -18.39
CA VAL A 56 -13.06 12.62 -19.33
C VAL A 56 -12.59 12.78 -20.77
N SER A 57 -11.74 13.78 -21.05
CA SER A 57 -11.16 14.00 -22.37
C SER A 57 -10.31 12.80 -22.83
N GLN A 58 -9.49 12.24 -21.94
CA GLN A 58 -8.72 11.02 -22.22
C GLN A 58 -9.63 9.80 -22.41
N MET A 59 -10.66 9.64 -21.60
CA MET A 59 -11.67 8.57 -21.78
C MET A 59 -12.31 8.66 -23.16
N ILE A 60 -12.76 9.85 -23.58
CA ILE A 60 -13.38 10.06 -24.90
C ILE A 60 -12.40 9.77 -26.04
N ALA A 61 -11.13 10.13 -25.89
CA ALA A 61 -10.09 9.86 -26.89
C ALA A 61 -9.84 8.36 -27.09
N HIS A 62 -10.03 7.54 -26.05
CA HIS A 62 -9.88 6.08 -26.12
C HIS A 62 -11.18 5.34 -26.40
N ALA A 63 -12.34 6.01 -26.31
CA ALA A 63 -13.63 5.40 -26.56
C ALA A 63 -13.79 4.97 -28.04
N TYR A 64 -14.16 3.69 -28.26
CA TYR A 64 -14.41 3.13 -29.58
C TYR A 64 -15.84 2.62 -29.76
N ALA A 65 -16.44 2.12 -28.71
CA ALA A 65 -17.84 1.67 -28.67
C ALA A 65 -18.46 1.93 -27.31
N PHE A 66 -19.78 1.89 -27.23
CA PHE A 66 -20.48 1.84 -25.96
C PHE A 66 -21.72 0.96 -26.06
N ASP A 67 -22.07 0.34 -24.93
CA ASP A 67 -23.29 -0.41 -24.70
C ASP A 67 -24.13 0.28 -23.63
N VAL A 68 -25.43 -0.01 -23.58
CA VAL A 68 -26.33 0.52 -22.56
C VAL A 68 -27.22 -0.58 -21.99
N ILE A 69 -27.51 -0.49 -20.69
CA ILE A 69 -28.51 -1.29 -20.00
C ILE A 69 -29.58 -0.32 -19.51
N VAL A 70 -30.79 -0.43 -20.05
CA VAL A 70 -31.92 0.40 -19.64
C VAL A 70 -32.47 -0.15 -18.33
N CYS A 71 -32.68 0.72 -17.34
CA CYS A 71 -33.20 0.40 -16.03
C CYS A 71 -34.63 0.97 -15.87
N GLN A 72 -35.41 0.42 -14.92
CA GLN A 72 -36.76 0.90 -14.63
C GLN A 72 -36.74 2.15 -13.73
N SER A 73 -35.69 2.32 -12.92
CA SER A 73 -35.53 3.44 -11.98
C SER A 73 -34.08 3.94 -11.90
N GLU A 74 -33.91 5.16 -11.38
CA GLU A 74 -32.59 5.74 -11.06
C GLU A 74 -31.88 4.91 -9.99
N PHE A 75 -32.63 4.37 -9.04
CA PHE A 75 -32.12 3.48 -8.00
C PHE A 75 -31.52 2.19 -8.58
N GLU A 76 -32.24 1.53 -9.50
CA GLU A 76 -31.74 0.32 -10.17
C GLU A 76 -30.45 0.64 -10.98
N ALA A 77 -30.42 1.78 -11.67
CA ALA A 77 -29.23 2.23 -12.39
C ALA A 77 -28.03 2.47 -11.45
N LEU A 78 -28.26 3.04 -10.27
CA LEU A 78 -27.22 3.30 -9.25
C LEU A 78 -26.61 1.97 -8.73
N VAL A 79 -27.47 1.02 -8.34
CA VAL A 79 -27.01 -0.27 -7.81
C VAL A 79 -26.30 -1.08 -8.89
N LEU A 80 -26.83 -1.07 -10.12
CA LEU A 80 -26.22 -1.77 -11.25
C LEU A 80 -24.86 -1.17 -11.63
N GLU A 81 -24.74 0.17 -11.68
CA GLU A 81 -23.47 0.87 -11.90
C GLU A 81 -22.40 0.43 -10.89
N ALA A 82 -22.72 0.49 -9.58
CA ALA A 82 -21.78 0.11 -8.52
C ALA A 82 -21.34 -1.35 -8.68
N SER A 83 -22.25 -2.26 -8.94
CA SER A 83 -21.98 -3.69 -9.17
C SER A 83 -21.07 -3.91 -10.38
N GLN A 84 -21.36 -3.25 -11.51
CA GLN A 84 -20.59 -3.39 -12.76
C GLN A 84 -19.17 -2.80 -12.61
N ILE A 85 -19.02 -1.66 -11.92
CA ILE A 85 -17.71 -1.08 -11.66
C ILE A 85 -16.87 -1.99 -10.77
N LYS A 86 -17.47 -2.61 -9.76
CA LYS A 86 -16.79 -3.58 -8.87
C LYS A 86 -16.32 -4.82 -9.63
N ALA A 87 -17.16 -5.33 -10.55
CA ALA A 87 -16.84 -6.52 -11.34
C ALA A 87 -15.73 -6.28 -12.37
N HIS A 88 -15.70 -5.10 -13.01
CA HIS A 88 -14.82 -4.81 -14.15
C HIS A 88 -13.66 -3.87 -13.84
N THR A 89 -13.68 -3.15 -12.71
CA THR A 89 -12.64 -2.18 -12.29
C THR A 89 -12.10 -1.28 -13.41
N PRO A 90 -12.98 -0.53 -14.15
CA PRO A 90 -12.59 0.18 -15.35
C PRO A 90 -11.58 1.29 -15.08
N LYS A 91 -10.64 1.50 -16.01
CA LYS A 91 -9.51 2.43 -15.89
C LYS A 91 -9.90 3.89 -15.57
N TYR A 92 -11.00 4.37 -16.14
CA TYR A 92 -11.45 5.76 -16.00
C TYR A 92 -12.51 5.97 -14.91
N ASN A 93 -12.94 4.93 -14.19
CA ASN A 93 -13.73 5.13 -13.00
C ASN A 93 -12.86 5.50 -11.80
N ILE A 94 -13.45 6.10 -10.78
CA ILE A 94 -12.81 6.29 -9.49
C ILE A 94 -12.57 4.91 -8.88
N LEU A 95 -11.34 4.48 -8.76
CA LEU A 95 -10.98 3.28 -8.02
C LEU A 95 -10.71 3.71 -6.57
N LEU A 96 -11.59 3.33 -5.66
CA LEU A 96 -11.25 3.34 -4.24
C LEU A 96 -10.19 2.27 -4.07
N LYS A 97 -8.91 2.67 -4.20
CA LYS A 97 -7.82 1.76 -3.88
C LYS A 97 -7.98 1.41 -2.42
N ASP A 98 -8.29 0.16 -2.16
CA ASP A 98 -8.22 -0.41 -0.84
C ASP A 98 -6.73 -0.45 -0.42
N ASP A 99 -6.21 0.68 0.05
CA ASP A 99 -5.02 0.72 0.90
C ASP A 99 -5.37 0.22 2.32
N LYS A 100 -6.43 -0.57 2.44
CA LYS A 100 -6.81 -1.29 3.66
C LYS A 100 -5.83 -2.44 3.88
N GLY A 101 -4.57 -2.11 4.11
CA GLY A 101 -3.69 -2.95 4.88
C GLY A 101 -4.31 -3.06 6.27
N TYR A 102 -4.75 -4.26 6.65
CA TYR A 102 -5.18 -4.50 8.02
C TYR A 102 -4.07 -4.10 8.97
N SER A 103 -4.46 -3.38 10.02
CA SER A 103 -3.54 -2.95 11.07
C SER A 103 -3.73 -3.83 12.29
N TYR A 104 -2.65 -4.07 13.01
CA TYR A 104 -2.66 -4.91 14.21
C TYR A 104 -1.93 -4.20 15.35
N ILE A 105 -2.34 -4.51 16.56
CA ILE A 105 -1.58 -4.18 17.76
C ILE A 105 -0.84 -5.48 18.14
N LYS A 106 0.49 -5.46 18.03
CA LYS A 106 1.37 -6.58 18.35
C LYS A 106 1.74 -6.54 19.82
N VAL A 107 1.60 -7.66 20.50
CA VAL A 107 2.09 -7.89 21.87
C VAL A 107 3.23 -8.91 21.76
N THR A 108 4.46 -8.50 22.05
CA THR A 108 5.62 -9.37 21.87
C THR A 108 5.61 -10.55 22.83
N LYS A 109 6.15 -11.71 22.41
CA LYS A 109 6.27 -12.91 23.23
C LYS A 109 7.63 -12.94 23.95
N GLU A 110 7.78 -12.03 24.92
CA GLU A 110 8.97 -11.91 25.74
C GLU A 110 8.58 -11.94 27.22
N PRO A 111 9.52 -12.19 28.17
CA PRO A 111 9.23 -12.09 29.60
C PRO A 111 8.71 -10.71 30.01
N TRP A 112 9.08 -9.67 29.25
CA TRP A 112 8.61 -8.30 29.39
C TRP A 112 7.91 -7.87 28.09
N PRO A 113 6.65 -8.29 27.84
CA PRO A 113 5.97 -8.06 26.57
C PRO A 113 5.79 -6.56 26.26
N ARG A 114 5.84 -6.21 24.98
CA ARG A 114 5.64 -4.83 24.52
C ARG A 114 4.46 -4.74 23.59
N LEU A 115 3.72 -3.63 23.72
CA LEU A 115 2.69 -3.27 22.77
C LEU A 115 3.29 -2.40 21.67
N SER A 116 3.01 -2.71 20.43
CA SER A 116 3.40 -1.92 19.26
C SER A 116 2.35 -2.01 18.17
N PHE A 117 2.30 -0.98 17.32
CA PHE A 117 1.47 -0.96 16.13
C PHE A 117 2.23 -1.59 14.95
N THR A 118 1.56 -2.40 14.14
CA THR A 118 2.12 -3.00 12.91
C THR A 118 1.07 -3.12 11.81
N LEU A 119 1.54 -3.09 10.56
CA LEU A 119 0.71 -3.28 9.36
C LEU A 119 0.71 -4.74 8.87
N GLN A 120 1.61 -5.58 9.38
CA GLN A 120 1.75 -6.96 8.93
C GLN A 120 1.86 -7.90 10.13
N LYS A 121 1.26 -9.08 10.01
CA LYS A 121 1.54 -10.19 10.92
C LYS A 121 2.83 -10.87 10.48
N GLU A 122 3.70 -11.10 11.46
CA GLU A 122 4.93 -11.88 11.31
C GLU A 122 4.72 -13.23 12.02
N ASP A 123 5.40 -14.26 11.58
CA ASP A 123 5.39 -15.58 12.25
C ASP A 123 6.49 -15.61 13.33
N ASP A 124 6.31 -14.78 14.36
CA ASP A 124 7.28 -14.59 15.45
C ASP A 124 6.72 -15.05 16.81
N GLY A 125 5.54 -15.69 16.78
CA GLY A 125 4.85 -16.18 17.97
C GLY A 125 4.30 -15.08 18.88
N ALA A 126 4.33 -13.80 18.46
CA ALA A 126 3.68 -12.70 19.16
C ALA A 126 2.15 -12.77 19.03
N GLU A 127 1.45 -12.16 19.96
CA GLU A 127 0.01 -12.02 19.89
C GLU A 127 -0.36 -10.77 19.06
N TYR A 128 -1.29 -10.94 18.10
CA TYR A 128 -1.75 -9.86 17.22
C TYR A 128 -3.22 -9.58 17.47
N LEU A 129 -3.53 -8.43 18.05
CA LEU A 129 -4.89 -7.95 18.30
C LEU A 129 -5.40 -7.20 17.06
N GLY A 130 -6.61 -7.49 16.63
CA GLY A 130 -7.23 -7.00 15.38
C GLY A 130 -7.65 -8.17 14.48
N PRO A 131 -7.99 -7.98 13.21
CA PRO A 131 -7.60 -6.86 12.33
C PRO A 131 -8.39 -5.58 12.56
N TYR A 132 -7.70 -4.43 12.49
CA TYR A 132 -8.33 -3.11 12.45
C TYR A 132 -8.33 -2.59 11.01
N THR A 133 -9.46 -2.07 10.57
CA THR A 133 -9.61 -1.46 9.24
C THR A 133 -8.98 -0.07 9.17
N SER A 134 -8.77 0.58 10.33
CA SER A 134 -8.15 1.89 10.45
C SER A 134 -6.84 1.83 11.22
N SER A 135 -5.75 2.21 10.56
CA SER A 135 -4.43 2.37 11.19
C SER A 135 -4.44 3.48 12.26
N PHE A 136 -5.27 4.49 12.09
CA PHE A 136 -5.45 5.56 13.06
C PHE A 136 -6.11 5.02 14.34
N ALA A 137 -7.22 4.29 14.21
CA ALA A 137 -7.91 3.71 15.35
C ALA A 137 -7.05 2.70 16.12
N ALA A 138 -6.34 1.81 15.40
CA ALA A 138 -5.43 0.84 16.02
C ALA A 138 -4.31 1.52 16.81
N ARG A 139 -3.69 2.56 16.24
CA ARG A 139 -2.62 3.33 16.91
C ARG A 139 -3.15 4.06 18.15
N GLN A 140 -4.27 4.74 18.00
CA GLN A 140 -4.90 5.47 19.11
C GLN A 140 -5.30 4.53 20.25
N MET A 141 -5.85 3.35 19.92
CA MET A 141 -6.21 2.35 20.92
C MET A 141 -4.97 1.81 21.65
N ALA A 142 -3.89 1.51 20.95
CA ALA A 142 -2.63 1.07 21.54
C ALA A 142 -2.03 2.17 22.45
N GLU A 143 -2.02 3.42 22.00
CA GLU A 143 -1.52 4.56 22.78
C GLU A 143 -2.36 4.79 24.03
N THR A 144 -3.69 4.73 23.90
CA THR A 144 -4.62 4.85 25.04
C THR A 144 -4.37 3.76 26.08
N ALA A 145 -4.21 2.51 25.65
CA ALA A 145 -3.92 1.39 26.56
C ALA A 145 -2.53 1.54 27.23
N MET A 146 -1.52 1.96 26.47
CA MET A 146 -0.19 2.22 27.04
C MET A 146 -0.20 3.37 28.07
N ASP A 147 -0.95 4.44 27.82
CA ASP A 147 -1.07 5.56 28.77
C ASP A 147 -1.85 5.17 30.03
N ALA A 148 -2.96 4.44 29.87
CA ALA A 148 -3.79 4.00 31.01
C ALA A 148 -3.02 3.09 31.98
N PHE A 149 -2.15 2.23 31.47
CA PHE A 149 -1.37 1.27 32.25
C PHE A 149 0.11 1.65 32.40
N LEU A 150 0.49 2.88 32.06
CA LEU A 150 1.84 3.44 32.19
C LEU A 150 2.95 2.57 31.55
N LEU A 151 2.64 1.90 30.44
CA LEU A 151 3.56 0.99 29.79
C LEU A 151 4.73 1.76 29.12
N PRO A 152 5.95 1.20 29.11
CA PRO A 152 7.13 1.86 28.56
C PRO A 152 7.07 1.97 27.03
N ARG A 153 7.32 3.18 26.51
CA ARG A 153 7.44 3.50 25.07
C ARG A 153 8.87 3.66 24.59
N CYS A 154 9.84 3.40 25.46
CA CYS A 154 11.27 3.56 25.15
C CYS A 154 11.87 2.32 24.51
N ASN A 155 13.05 2.45 23.89
CA ASN A 155 13.78 1.34 23.24
C ASN A 155 14.69 0.55 24.19
N LYS A 156 14.58 0.75 25.52
CA LYS A 156 15.37 -0.01 26.50
C LYS A 156 14.96 -1.48 26.50
N ARG A 157 15.92 -2.38 26.64
CA ARG A 157 15.71 -3.83 26.69
C ARG A 157 15.58 -4.30 28.13
N PHE A 158 14.54 -5.05 28.45
CA PHE A 158 14.29 -5.58 29.79
C PHE A 158 14.52 -7.11 29.79
N PRO A 159 15.19 -7.68 30.82
CA PRO A 159 15.68 -7.03 32.05
C PRO A 159 17.06 -6.37 31.95
N GLN A 160 17.75 -6.43 30.79
CA GLN A 160 19.17 -6.05 30.63
C GLN A 160 19.46 -4.62 31.05
N ASP A 161 18.53 -3.70 30.81
CA ASP A 161 18.67 -2.27 31.12
C ASP A 161 18.05 -1.86 32.45
N CYS A 162 17.53 -2.83 33.23
CA CYS A 162 17.01 -2.57 34.57
C CYS A 162 18.14 -2.22 35.53
N GLY A 163 17.95 -1.15 36.32
CA GLY A 163 18.96 -0.66 37.27
C GLY A 163 20.15 0.07 36.65
N LYS A 164 20.24 0.15 35.31
CA LYS A 164 21.31 0.87 34.61
C LYS A 164 20.89 2.30 34.27
N GLY A 165 21.37 3.24 35.01
CA GLY A 165 21.16 4.67 34.79
C GLY A 165 19.85 5.23 35.36
N ARG A 166 19.66 6.55 35.19
CA ARG A 166 18.48 7.26 35.71
C ARG A 166 17.24 7.00 34.85
N PRO A 167 16.05 6.92 35.46
CA PRO A 167 14.78 6.91 34.75
C PRO A 167 14.64 8.13 33.81
N CYS A 168 13.96 7.97 32.69
CA CYS A 168 13.73 9.03 31.72
C CYS A 168 12.62 10.00 32.19
N LEU A 169 12.43 11.10 31.44
CA LEU A 169 11.42 12.12 31.74
C LEU A 169 10.01 11.51 31.91
N ASN A 170 9.62 10.54 31.08
CA ASN A 170 8.29 9.90 31.17
C ASN A 170 8.06 9.22 32.53
N ALA A 171 9.10 8.68 33.15
CA ALA A 171 9.00 8.14 34.50
C ALA A 171 8.80 9.25 35.55
N HIS A 172 9.51 10.40 35.41
CA HIS A 172 9.41 11.51 36.36
C HIS A 172 8.06 12.24 36.27
N ILE A 173 7.46 12.31 35.09
CA ILE A 173 6.12 12.95 34.91
C ILE A 173 4.97 11.97 35.05
N GLY A 174 5.21 10.74 35.55
CA GLY A 174 4.16 9.75 35.80
C GLY A 174 3.51 9.14 34.57
N LYS A 175 4.16 9.19 33.39
CA LYS A 175 3.69 8.57 32.14
C LYS A 175 4.28 7.19 31.85
N CYS A 176 5.08 6.66 32.76
CA CYS A 176 5.70 5.34 32.65
C CYS A 176 5.95 4.77 34.03
N MET A 177 5.63 3.49 34.23
CA MET A 177 5.86 2.79 35.49
C MET A 177 7.34 2.58 35.84
N ALA A 178 8.26 3.10 35.01
CA ALA A 178 9.71 3.07 35.24
C ALA A 178 10.31 1.65 35.45
N VAL A 179 9.94 0.68 34.62
CA VAL A 179 10.49 -0.68 34.64
C VAL A 179 12.03 -0.67 34.66
N CYS A 180 12.65 0.29 33.94
CA CYS A 180 14.10 0.48 33.89
C CYS A 180 14.74 0.83 35.25
N SER A 181 13.97 1.20 36.27
CA SER A 181 14.50 1.45 37.63
C SER A 181 14.84 0.13 38.36
N GLY A 182 14.36 -1.00 37.90
CA GLY A 182 14.50 -2.30 38.55
C GLY A 182 13.60 -2.50 39.77
N ARG A 183 12.69 -1.57 40.06
CA ARG A 183 11.77 -1.63 41.21
C ARG A 183 10.48 -2.38 40.91
N ILE A 184 10.13 -2.54 39.64
CA ILE A 184 8.90 -3.21 39.20
C ILE A 184 9.23 -4.67 38.93
N SER A 185 8.45 -5.58 39.55
CA SER A 185 8.57 -7.02 39.29
C SER A 185 8.03 -7.37 37.89
N CYS A 186 8.56 -8.44 37.31
CA CYS A 186 8.08 -8.96 36.03
C CYS A 186 6.60 -9.33 36.08
N GLU A 187 6.13 -9.82 37.23
CA GLU A 187 4.73 -10.21 37.45
C GLU A 187 3.79 -8.99 37.41
N ASN A 188 4.12 -7.91 38.13
CA ASN A 188 3.35 -6.68 38.13
C ASN A 188 3.31 -6.02 36.75
N TYR A 189 4.44 -6.04 36.03
CA TYR A 189 4.49 -5.57 34.65
C TYR A 189 3.57 -6.37 33.72
N ASN A 190 3.66 -7.71 33.79
CA ASN A 190 2.82 -8.60 32.97
C ASN A 190 1.33 -8.43 33.29
N GLN A 191 0.98 -8.16 34.56
CA GLN A 191 -0.40 -7.87 34.94
C GLN A 191 -0.90 -6.56 34.30
N ALA A 192 -0.07 -5.52 34.24
CA ALA A 192 -0.40 -4.28 33.56
C ALA A 192 -0.59 -4.48 32.05
N VAL A 193 0.28 -5.27 31.42
CA VAL A 193 0.14 -5.64 29.98
C VAL A 193 -1.15 -6.43 29.73
N LYS A 194 -1.47 -7.43 30.58
CA LYS A 194 -2.74 -8.18 30.47
C LYS A 194 -3.96 -7.27 30.58
N SER A 195 -3.93 -6.30 31.50
CA SER A 195 -5.02 -5.32 31.64
C SER A 195 -5.13 -4.40 30.44
N ALA A 196 -3.99 -3.99 29.83
CA ALA A 196 -3.98 -3.22 28.59
C ALA A 196 -4.58 -4.02 27.42
N VAL A 197 -4.21 -5.29 27.28
CA VAL A 197 -4.78 -6.20 26.27
C VAL A 197 -6.29 -6.39 26.49
N HIS A 198 -6.72 -6.51 27.72
CA HIS A 198 -8.14 -6.61 28.07
C HIS A 198 -8.93 -5.35 27.68
N LEU A 199 -8.37 -4.16 27.94
CA LEU A 199 -8.96 -2.89 27.51
C LEU A 199 -9.11 -2.82 25.99
N ILE A 200 -8.10 -3.31 25.24
CA ILE A 200 -8.11 -3.32 23.77
C ILE A 200 -9.17 -4.29 23.24
N ARG A 201 -9.34 -5.46 23.85
CA ARG A 201 -10.27 -6.51 23.37
C ARG A 201 -11.73 -6.23 23.72
N TYR A 202 -12.00 -5.82 24.95
CA TYR A 202 -13.34 -5.79 25.52
C TYR A 202 -13.85 -4.36 25.79
N GLY A 203 -12.99 -3.36 25.58
CA GLY A 203 -13.35 -1.96 25.74
C GLY A 203 -13.38 -1.45 27.18
N LYS A 204 -13.80 -0.18 27.31
CA LYS A 204 -13.73 0.57 28.56
C LYS A 204 -14.69 0.07 29.64
N LYS A 205 -15.94 -0.24 29.28
CA LYS A 205 -16.98 -0.61 30.26
C LYS A 205 -16.59 -1.86 31.02
N ASP A 206 -16.11 -2.87 30.32
CA ASP A 206 -15.73 -4.15 30.92
C ASP A 206 -14.50 -4.04 31.83
N ILE A 207 -13.46 -3.34 31.38
CA ILE A 207 -12.24 -3.18 32.18
C ILE A 207 -12.50 -2.34 33.43
N LEU A 208 -13.30 -1.28 33.34
CA LEU A 208 -13.66 -0.48 34.51
C LEU A 208 -14.49 -1.27 35.53
N LYS A 209 -15.41 -2.11 35.08
CA LYS A 209 -16.17 -3.03 35.94
C LYS A 209 -15.22 -3.96 36.69
N THR A 210 -14.36 -4.67 35.94
CA THR A 210 -13.39 -5.60 36.51
C THR A 210 -12.40 -4.96 37.47
N LEU A 211 -11.92 -3.75 37.15
CA LEU A 211 -11.01 -3.00 38.05
C LEU A 211 -11.71 -2.51 39.31
N ASN A 212 -12.97 -2.06 39.22
CA ASN A 212 -13.74 -1.67 40.39
C ASN A 212 -14.03 -2.87 41.31
N GLU A 213 -14.41 -4.02 40.76
CA GLU A 213 -14.63 -5.25 41.53
C GLU A 213 -13.34 -5.65 42.27
N ARG A 214 -12.19 -5.68 41.59
CA ARG A 214 -10.88 -5.99 42.20
C ARG A 214 -10.46 -4.95 43.26
N MET A 215 -10.72 -3.68 43.00
CA MET A 215 -10.43 -2.61 43.97
C MET A 215 -11.23 -2.81 45.27
N GLN A 216 -12.51 -3.17 45.12
CA GLN A 216 -13.36 -3.46 46.27
C GLN A 216 -12.86 -4.72 47.02
N GLU A 217 -12.56 -5.78 46.33
CA GLU A 217 -11.99 -7.00 46.93
C GLU A 217 -10.68 -6.74 47.69
N ALA A 218 -9.77 -5.93 47.10
CA ALA A 218 -8.52 -5.55 47.75
C ALA A 218 -8.78 -4.69 49.00
N SER A 219 -9.74 -3.80 48.93
CA SER A 219 -10.18 -2.98 50.09
C SER A 219 -10.75 -3.85 51.20
N ASP A 220 -11.59 -4.82 50.87
CA ASP A 220 -12.23 -5.73 51.85
C ASP A 220 -11.19 -6.65 52.52
N ARG A 221 -10.07 -6.94 51.82
CA ARG A 221 -8.92 -7.66 52.36
C ARG A 221 -7.92 -6.78 53.11
N LEU A 222 -8.22 -5.48 53.25
CA LEU A 222 -7.34 -4.48 53.85
C LEU A 222 -6.00 -4.28 53.13
N GLU A 223 -5.94 -4.62 51.84
CA GLU A 223 -4.78 -4.43 50.98
C GLU A 223 -4.81 -3.01 50.36
N PHE A 224 -4.64 -2.01 51.20
CA PHE A 224 -4.86 -0.60 50.81
C PHE A 224 -3.93 -0.09 49.73
N GLU A 225 -2.69 -0.57 49.65
CA GLU A 225 -1.75 -0.21 48.58
C GLU A 225 -2.22 -0.72 47.21
N THR A 226 -2.71 -1.99 47.18
CA THR A 226 -3.28 -2.61 45.97
C THR A 226 -4.55 -1.88 45.53
N ALA A 227 -5.44 -1.55 46.48
CA ALA A 227 -6.65 -0.80 46.21
C ALA A 227 -6.36 0.62 45.67
N ALA A 228 -5.34 1.31 46.23
CA ALA A 228 -4.92 2.62 45.74
C ALA A 228 -4.37 2.56 44.30
N LEU A 229 -3.56 1.56 43.96
CA LEU A 229 -3.07 1.34 42.61
C LEU A 229 -4.21 1.11 41.61
N LEU A 230 -5.19 0.27 41.96
CA LEU A 230 -6.37 0.01 41.15
C LEU A 230 -7.23 1.25 40.94
N ARG A 231 -7.44 2.05 42.02
CA ARG A 231 -8.13 3.34 41.93
C ARG A 231 -7.41 4.29 40.97
N ASP A 232 -6.09 4.35 41.03
CA ASP A 232 -5.29 5.24 40.17
C ASP A 232 -5.35 4.79 38.72
N GLN A 233 -5.40 3.48 38.43
CA GLN A 233 -5.66 2.92 37.10
C GLN A 233 -7.05 3.27 36.58
N ILE A 234 -8.10 3.14 37.39
CA ILE A 234 -9.47 3.55 37.06
C ILE A 234 -9.53 5.05 36.73
N ASN A 235 -8.89 5.88 37.54
CA ASN A 235 -8.79 7.30 37.29
C ASN A 235 -8.03 7.64 36.00
N ALA A 236 -6.94 6.93 35.71
CA ALA A 236 -6.16 7.10 34.47
C ALA A 236 -7.01 6.76 33.26
N ILE A 237 -7.68 5.59 33.23
CA ILE A 237 -8.58 5.18 32.14
C ILE A 237 -9.70 6.21 31.96
N THR A 238 -10.27 6.72 33.06
CA THR A 238 -11.33 7.69 33.02
C THR A 238 -10.85 9.05 32.49
N LYS A 239 -9.67 9.53 32.90
CA LYS A 239 -9.08 10.81 32.47
C LYS A 239 -8.63 10.77 30.99
N VAL A 240 -7.94 9.71 30.56
CA VAL A 240 -7.49 9.55 29.15
C VAL A 240 -8.69 9.56 28.21
N THR A 241 -9.79 8.98 28.64
CA THR A 241 -11.02 8.95 27.84
C THR A 241 -11.88 10.22 27.99
N ALA A 242 -11.72 11.02 29.06
CA ALA A 242 -12.40 12.30 29.22
C ALA A 242 -11.75 13.44 28.38
N GLY A 243 -10.49 13.29 27.99
CA GLY A 243 -9.78 14.24 27.13
C GLY A 243 -10.21 14.22 25.66
N GLN A 244 -10.93 13.21 25.20
CA GLN A 244 -11.62 13.23 23.92
C GLN A 244 -12.95 13.98 24.12
N LYS A 245 -13.01 15.23 23.63
CA LYS A 245 -14.27 15.99 23.60
C LYS A 245 -15.33 15.14 22.91
N VAL A 246 -16.42 14.82 23.63
CA VAL A 246 -17.63 14.30 23.02
C VAL A 246 -18.17 15.42 22.14
N VAL A 247 -18.08 15.25 20.83
CA VAL A 247 -18.42 16.31 19.86
C VAL A 247 -19.85 16.12 19.35
N VAL A 248 -20.45 14.95 19.58
CA VAL A 248 -21.78 14.56 19.10
C VAL A 248 -22.47 13.75 20.19
N ASP A 249 -23.81 13.72 20.15
CA ASP A 249 -24.63 12.87 21.00
C ASP A 249 -24.12 11.43 21.05
N PRO A 250 -23.87 10.85 22.24
CA PRO A 250 -23.33 9.49 22.37
C PRO A 250 -24.12 8.39 21.67
N ASP A 251 -25.43 8.62 21.47
CA ASP A 251 -26.31 7.62 20.86
C ASP A 251 -26.35 7.67 19.32
N VAL A 252 -25.60 8.60 18.71
CA VAL A 252 -25.59 8.81 17.25
C VAL A 252 -24.33 8.25 16.61
N GLU A 253 -24.52 7.23 15.75
CA GLU A 253 -23.51 6.82 14.77
C GLU A 253 -23.58 7.74 13.56
N MET A 254 -22.48 8.46 13.28
CA MET A 254 -22.45 9.45 12.22
C MET A 254 -21.13 9.42 11.45
N ASP A 255 -21.22 9.56 10.15
CA ASP A 255 -20.09 9.91 9.29
C ASP A 255 -20.26 11.33 8.76
N VAL A 256 -19.14 12.04 8.70
CA VAL A 256 -19.06 13.40 8.17
C VAL A 256 -18.14 13.41 6.98
N VAL A 257 -18.65 13.79 5.83
CA VAL A 257 -17.91 13.75 4.55
C VAL A 257 -17.82 15.15 3.98
N ALA A 258 -16.59 15.56 3.64
CA ALA A 258 -16.37 16.81 2.91
C ALA A 258 -15.29 16.61 1.83
N LEU A 259 -15.45 17.32 0.73
CA LEU A 259 -14.52 17.30 -0.38
C LEU A 259 -13.84 18.66 -0.53
N ALA A 260 -12.58 18.61 -0.96
CA ALA A 260 -11.82 19.80 -1.37
C ALA A 260 -11.10 19.51 -2.69
N GLY A 261 -10.82 20.54 -3.48
CA GLY A 261 -10.19 20.38 -4.79
C GLY A 261 -9.08 21.40 -5.07
N THR A 262 -8.17 21.00 -5.94
CA THR A 262 -7.19 21.82 -6.63
C THR A 262 -7.44 21.70 -8.14
N PRO A 263 -6.78 22.49 -9.02
CA PRO A 263 -6.93 22.36 -10.47
C PRO A 263 -6.59 20.97 -11.04
N SER A 264 -5.92 20.10 -10.28
CA SER A 264 -5.45 18.79 -10.75
C SER A 264 -5.84 17.61 -9.86
N SER A 265 -6.43 17.85 -8.70
CA SER A 265 -6.74 16.77 -7.75
C SER A 265 -7.88 17.15 -6.82
N VAL A 266 -8.68 16.15 -6.42
CA VAL A 266 -9.75 16.27 -5.42
C VAL A 266 -9.45 15.31 -4.28
N CYS A 267 -9.74 15.73 -3.05
CA CYS A 267 -9.65 14.88 -1.85
C CYS A 267 -11.01 14.82 -1.17
N ALA A 268 -11.46 13.59 -0.86
CA ALA A 268 -12.59 13.35 0.04
C ALA A 268 -12.07 12.95 1.41
N ALA A 269 -12.53 13.62 2.47
CA ALA A 269 -12.25 13.27 3.86
C ALA A 269 -13.53 12.77 4.52
N VAL A 270 -13.44 11.60 5.16
CA VAL A 270 -14.52 10.98 5.94
C VAL A 270 -14.11 10.89 7.40
N LEU A 271 -14.87 11.51 8.28
CA LEU A 271 -14.69 11.44 9.72
C LEU A 271 -15.79 10.56 10.30
N CYS A 272 -15.43 9.43 10.89
CA CYS A 272 -16.38 8.47 11.44
C CYS A 272 -16.55 8.67 12.93
N PHE A 273 -17.77 8.96 13.36
CA PHE A 273 -18.14 9.12 14.78
C PHE A 273 -18.97 7.92 15.24
N ARG A 274 -18.53 7.29 16.32
CA ARG A 274 -19.25 6.20 17.00
C ARG A 274 -19.27 6.48 18.49
N GLU A 275 -20.39 6.25 19.15
CA GLU A 275 -20.58 6.60 20.57
C GLU A 275 -20.18 8.08 20.88
N GLY A 276 -20.51 9.00 19.97
CA GLY A 276 -20.21 10.43 20.09
C GLY A 276 -18.73 10.81 19.95
N ARG A 277 -17.85 9.87 19.55
CA ARG A 277 -16.39 10.08 19.44
C ARG A 277 -15.91 9.85 18.03
N LEU A 278 -14.89 10.61 17.62
CA LEU A 278 -14.17 10.35 16.38
C LEU A 278 -13.39 9.03 16.52
N THR A 279 -13.86 7.99 15.81
CA THR A 279 -13.24 6.65 15.83
C THR A 279 -12.33 6.40 14.64
N ASP A 280 -12.59 7.05 13.50
CA ASP A 280 -11.80 6.86 12.29
C ASP A 280 -11.75 8.14 11.45
N LYS A 281 -10.65 8.29 10.72
CA LYS A 281 -10.47 9.32 9.69
C LYS A 281 -9.93 8.67 8.43
N ARG A 282 -10.66 8.79 7.32
CA ARG A 282 -10.28 8.25 6.02
C ARG A 282 -10.12 9.39 5.02
N GLU A 283 -9.08 9.36 4.21
CA GLU A 283 -8.77 10.38 3.21
C GLU A 283 -8.55 9.69 1.86
N PHE A 284 -9.31 10.10 0.84
CA PHE A 284 -9.25 9.55 -0.51
C PHE A 284 -8.81 10.64 -1.47
N LEU A 285 -7.74 10.39 -2.22
CA LEU A 285 -7.17 11.36 -3.15
C LEU A 285 -7.42 10.89 -4.58
N PHE A 286 -7.97 11.79 -5.40
CA PHE A 286 -8.29 11.58 -6.81
C PHE A 286 -7.45 12.52 -7.65
N HIS A 287 -6.65 11.95 -8.55
CA HIS A 287 -5.76 12.69 -9.44
C HIS A 287 -6.42 12.94 -10.80
N ASP A 288 -5.86 13.88 -11.56
CA ASP A 288 -6.28 14.23 -12.93
C ASP A 288 -7.73 14.70 -13.04
N THR A 289 -8.30 15.21 -11.95
CA THR A 289 -9.64 15.79 -11.92
C THR A 289 -9.71 17.02 -11.04
N ALA A 290 -10.47 18.02 -11.47
CA ALA A 290 -10.79 19.24 -10.72
C ALA A 290 -12.29 19.32 -10.38
N ASP A 291 -13.12 18.43 -10.92
CA ASP A 291 -14.58 18.44 -10.76
C ASP A 291 -14.98 17.74 -9.45
N ILE A 292 -15.16 18.57 -8.41
CA ILE A 292 -15.57 18.09 -7.07
C ILE A 292 -16.96 17.46 -7.11
N ALA A 293 -17.88 18.00 -7.93
CA ALA A 293 -19.25 17.51 -8.00
C ALA A 293 -19.30 16.12 -8.65
N ALA A 294 -18.57 15.92 -9.75
CA ALA A 294 -18.45 14.62 -10.39
C ALA A 294 -17.78 13.57 -9.47
N VAL A 295 -16.72 13.98 -8.73
CA VAL A 295 -16.08 13.09 -7.75
C VAL A 295 -17.06 12.73 -6.64
N ARG A 296 -17.85 13.66 -6.11
CA ARG A 296 -18.83 13.39 -5.05
C ARG A 296 -19.92 12.42 -5.53
N GLU A 297 -20.45 12.63 -6.73
CA GLU A 297 -21.46 11.78 -7.36
C GLU A 297 -20.98 10.33 -7.53
N GLU A 298 -19.71 10.13 -7.84
CA GLU A 298 -19.11 8.81 -8.01
C GLU A 298 -18.61 8.21 -6.66
N PHE A 299 -18.09 9.05 -5.74
CA PHE A 299 -17.47 8.59 -4.49
C PHE A 299 -18.48 8.07 -3.47
N LEU A 300 -19.55 8.84 -3.19
CA LEU A 300 -20.48 8.50 -2.10
C LEU A 300 -21.16 7.14 -2.28
N PRO A 301 -21.74 6.81 -3.46
CA PRO A 301 -22.33 5.50 -3.67
C PRO A 301 -21.32 4.37 -3.49
N ARG A 302 -20.13 4.52 -4.05
CA ARG A 302 -19.09 3.50 -4.01
C ARG A 302 -18.55 3.29 -2.60
N TYR A 303 -18.34 4.35 -1.85
CA TYR A 303 -17.84 4.26 -0.49
C TYR A 303 -18.81 3.51 0.42
N TYR A 304 -20.10 3.84 0.36
CA TYR A 304 -21.10 3.24 1.25
C TYR A 304 -21.72 1.94 0.71
N LEU A 305 -21.88 1.78 -0.59
CA LEU A 305 -22.43 0.53 -1.13
C LEU A 305 -21.41 -0.62 -1.15
N ASP A 306 -20.12 -0.34 -1.02
CA ASP A 306 -19.09 -1.36 -0.83
C ASP A 306 -18.76 -1.65 0.66
N ASP A 307 -19.06 -0.73 1.59
CA ASP A 307 -18.83 -0.91 3.03
C ASP A 307 -19.94 -1.74 3.67
N GLU A 308 -19.58 -2.62 4.61
CA GLU A 308 -20.56 -3.43 5.38
C GLU A 308 -21.22 -2.64 6.52
N GLN A 309 -20.63 -1.52 6.95
CA GLN A 309 -21.08 -0.73 8.10
C GLN A 309 -21.55 0.67 7.70
N ILE A 310 -22.81 0.79 7.30
CA ILE A 310 -23.43 2.08 7.01
C ILE A 310 -23.91 2.73 8.32
N PRO A 311 -23.50 3.97 8.65
CA PRO A 311 -23.95 4.66 9.86
C PRO A 311 -25.42 5.10 9.75
N LYS A 312 -26.04 5.44 10.88
CA LYS A 312 -27.41 5.97 10.93
C LYS A 312 -27.52 7.35 10.28
N VAL A 313 -26.45 8.13 10.38
CA VAL A 313 -26.41 9.52 9.90
C VAL A 313 -25.18 9.73 9.03
N ILE A 314 -25.37 10.31 7.85
CA ILE A 314 -24.32 10.75 6.94
C ILE A 314 -24.51 12.25 6.69
N ALA A 315 -23.62 13.05 7.25
CA ALA A 315 -23.57 14.48 7.02
C ALA A 315 -22.56 14.78 5.89
N VAL A 316 -22.99 15.53 4.88
CA VAL A 316 -22.15 15.87 3.73
C VAL A 316 -22.05 17.39 3.54
N ASP A 317 -20.97 17.85 2.92
CA ASP A 317 -20.79 19.26 2.57
C ASP A 317 -21.78 19.73 1.51
N GLU A 318 -22.16 18.84 0.59
CA GLU A 318 -23.15 19.08 -0.47
C GLU A 318 -23.80 17.75 -0.90
N LEU A 319 -25.08 17.77 -1.24
CA LEU A 319 -25.79 16.59 -1.72
C LEU A 319 -25.46 16.30 -3.19
N PRO A 320 -25.25 15.03 -3.56
CA PRO A 320 -25.15 14.66 -4.98
C PRO A 320 -26.51 14.83 -5.68
N PRO A 321 -26.55 15.00 -7.01
CA PRO A 321 -27.79 15.20 -7.78
C PRO A 321 -28.81 14.07 -7.65
N ASP A 322 -28.35 12.85 -7.29
CA ASP A 322 -29.15 11.64 -7.12
C ASP A 322 -29.27 11.22 -5.64
N SER A 323 -29.24 12.20 -4.74
CA SER A 323 -29.31 11.99 -3.29
C SER A 323 -30.48 11.11 -2.83
N ASP A 324 -31.64 11.22 -3.47
CA ASP A 324 -32.83 10.43 -3.12
C ASP A 324 -32.63 8.94 -3.45
N ALA A 325 -32.07 8.63 -4.63
CA ALA A 325 -31.76 7.27 -5.04
C ALA A 325 -30.64 6.68 -4.16
N LEU A 326 -29.64 7.49 -3.82
CA LEU A 326 -28.59 7.08 -2.90
C LEU A 326 -29.13 6.77 -1.51
N GLN A 327 -29.97 7.64 -0.96
CA GLN A 327 -30.59 7.42 0.34
C GLN A 327 -31.47 6.17 0.38
N GLN A 328 -32.23 5.91 -0.69
CA GLN A 328 -33.00 4.66 -0.82
C GLN A 328 -32.08 3.44 -0.81
N ALA A 329 -30.98 3.45 -1.59
CA ALA A 329 -30.00 2.36 -1.64
C ALA A 329 -29.34 2.10 -0.28
N LEU A 330 -29.02 3.18 0.46
CA LEU A 330 -28.46 3.08 1.80
C LEU A 330 -29.46 2.48 2.81
N ASN A 331 -30.72 2.88 2.74
CA ASN A 331 -31.79 2.34 3.59
C ASN A 331 -32.00 0.85 3.36
N GLU A 332 -32.08 0.42 2.09
CA GLU A 332 -32.24 -0.98 1.73
C GLU A 332 -31.06 -1.83 2.19
N LYS A 333 -29.83 -1.36 1.93
CA LYS A 333 -28.62 -2.08 2.32
C LYS A 333 -28.43 -2.16 3.82
N ARG A 334 -28.74 -1.09 4.58
CA ARG A 334 -28.67 -1.09 6.04
C ARG A 334 -29.82 -1.86 6.68
N GLY A 335 -30.96 -2.00 6.02
CA GLY A 335 -32.20 -2.56 6.58
C GLY A 335 -32.90 -1.63 7.58
N SER A 336 -32.53 -0.34 7.62
CA SER A 336 -33.13 0.68 8.46
C SER A 336 -32.85 2.08 7.90
N GLU A 337 -33.59 3.10 8.37
CA GLU A 337 -33.46 4.47 7.89
C GLU A 337 -32.04 5.04 8.09
N VAL A 338 -31.50 5.65 7.03
CA VAL A 338 -30.24 6.41 7.01
C VAL A 338 -30.58 7.85 6.67
N GLN A 339 -30.07 8.79 7.45
CA GLN A 339 -30.24 10.22 7.19
C GLN A 339 -29.04 10.76 6.42
N LEU A 340 -29.23 11.10 5.14
CA LEU A 340 -28.24 11.79 4.32
C LEU A 340 -28.64 13.27 4.18
N TYR A 341 -27.81 14.20 4.69
CA TYR A 341 -28.17 15.63 4.69
C TYR A 341 -26.96 16.57 4.80
N VAL A 342 -27.18 17.86 4.50
CA VAL A 342 -26.21 18.92 4.69
C VAL A 342 -26.56 19.71 5.94
N PRO A 343 -25.75 19.68 7.02
CA PRO A 343 -25.97 20.45 8.22
C PRO A 343 -25.71 21.94 7.98
N GLN A 344 -26.69 22.79 8.29
CA GLN A 344 -26.63 24.23 8.02
C GLN A 344 -26.08 25.05 9.20
N ARG A 345 -26.21 24.58 10.44
CA ARG A 345 -25.84 25.31 11.66
C ARG A 345 -25.45 24.35 12.81
N GLY A 346 -24.76 24.89 13.80
CA GLY A 346 -24.40 24.19 15.03
C GLY A 346 -23.19 23.26 14.89
N ASP A 347 -23.02 22.39 15.90
CA ASP A 347 -21.83 21.54 16.01
C ASP A 347 -21.60 20.64 14.80
N LYS A 348 -22.66 20.18 14.16
CA LYS A 348 -22.57 19.30 12.97
C LYS A 348 -22.04 20.04 11.74
N ALA A 349 -22.39 21.33 11.56
CA ALA A 349 -21.81 22.16 10.50
C ALA A 349 -20.31 22.41 10.76
N HIS A 350 -19.91 22.60 12.03
CA HIS A 350 -18.48 22.71 12.38
C HIS A 350 -17.70 21.42 12.09
N LEU A 351 -18.33 20.25 12.20
CA LEU A 351 -17.70 18.98 11.81
C LEU A 351 -17.48 18.88 10.31
N ILE A 352 -18.36 19.44 9.47
CA ILE A 352 -18.14 19.54 8.03
C ILE A 352 -16.92 20.44 7.74
N GLU A 353 -16.79 21.58 8.40
CA GLU A 353 -15.61 22.46 8.26
C GLU A 353 -14.33 21.72 8.67
N MET A 354 -14.38 20.93 9.75
CA MET A 354 -13.26 20.11 10.19
C MET A 354 -12.90 19.05 9.14
N ALA A 355 -13.87 18.35 8.54
CA ALA A 355 -13.63 17.39 7.47
C ALA A 355 -13.05 18.09 6.23
N HIS A 356 -13.59 19.24 5.83
CA HIS A 356 -13.09 20.03 4.72
C HIS A 356 -11.64 20.49 4.96
N THR A 357 -11.32 20.99 6.15
CA THR A 357 -9.95 21.37 6.52
C THR A 357 -8.99 20.19 6.40
N ASN A 358 -9.39 18.99 6.82
CA ASN A 358 -8.59 17.77 6.64
C ASN A 358 -8.34 17.43 5.17
N ALA A 359 -9.35 17.58 4.31
CA ALA A 359 -9.20 17.38 2.88
C ALA A 359 -8.22 18.39 2.26
N VAL A 360 -8.32 19.67 2.64
CA VAL A 360 -7.40 20.74 2.19
C VAL A 360 -5.96 20.46 2.65
N GLU A 361 -5.75 20.09 3.92
CA GLU A 361 -4.42 19.74 4.43
C GLU A 361 -3.83 18.52 3.71
N ARG A 362 -4.64 17.54 3.36
CA ARG A 362 -4.20 16.38 2.59
C ARG A 362 -3.73 16.76 1.20
N LEU A 363 -4.48 17.63 0.51
CA LEU A 363 -4.10 18.19 -0.80
C LEU A 363 -2.82 19.02 -0.70
N ALA A 364 -2.70 19.87 0.31
CA ALA A 364 -1.50 20.69 0.52
C ALA A 364 -0.25 19.84 0.78
N ARG A 365 -0.38 18.78 1.58
CA ARG A 365 0.71 17.81 1.79
C ARG A 365 1.13 17.11 0.52
N GLU A 366 0.18 16.70 -0.31
CA GLU A 366 0.45 16.06 -1.60
C GLU A 366 1.08 17.05 -2.60
N SER A 367 0.53 18.24 -2.74
CA SER A 367 1.08 19.30 -3.58
C SER A 367 2.51 19.69 -3.16
N GLY A 368 2.77 19.83 -1.87
CA GLY A 368 4.13 20.09 -1.35
C GLY A 368 5.09 18.91 -1.56
N ARG A 369 4.59 17.68 -1.66
CA ARG A 369 5.39 16.51 -2.03
C ARG A 369 5.70 16.52 -3.52
N TYR A 370 4.73 16.77 -4.39
CA TYR A 370 4.95 16.90 -5.83
C TYR A 370 5.92 18.02 -6.16
N ALA A 371 5.76 19.20 -5.56
CA ALA A 371 6.68 20.32 -5.77
C ALA A 371 8.12 19.98 -5.34
N ARG A 372 8.31 19.21 -4.27
CA ARG A 372 9.63 18.74 -3.85
C ARG A 372 10.20 17.67 -4.79
N GLU A 373 9.37 16.77 -5.27
CA GLU A 373 9.77 15.72 -6.23
C GLU A 373 10.11 16.35 -7.59
N GLU A 374 9.33 17.32 -8.07
CA GLU A 374 9.61 18.05 -9.30
C GLU A 374 10.91 18.85 -9.19
N LYS A 375 11.07 19.63 -8.11
CA LYS A 375 12.32 20.35 -7.84
C LYS A 375 13.54 19.42 -7.78
N LEU A 376 13.39 18.22 -7.20
CA LEU A 376 14.45 17.24 -7.14
C LEU A 376 14.86 16.75 -8.53
N LEU A 377 13.90 16.49 -9.42
CA LEU A 377 14.17 16.07 -10.80
C LEU A 377 14.80 17.21 -11.63
N ASP A 378 14.37 18.47 -11.40
CA ASP A 378 14.98 19.65 -11.99
C ASP A 378 16.44 19.82 -11.56
N GLU A 379 16.71 19.69 -10.25
CA GLU A 379 18.06 19.72 -9.70
C GLU A 379 18.93 18.58 -10.25
N LEU A 380 18.37 17.38 -10.41
CA LEU A 380 19.07 16.25 -11.03
C LEU A 380 19.40 16.56 -12.50
N ALA A 381 18.46 17.11 -13.25
CA ALA A 381 18.69 17.53 -14.64
C ALA A 381 19.83 18.56 -14.75
N GLN A 382 19.85 19.57 -13.89
CA GLN A 382 20.92 20.58 -13.85
C GLN A 382 22.28 19.95 -13.54
N VAL A 383 22.36 19.07 -12.54
CA VAL A 383 23.61 18.39 -12.15
C VAL A 383 24.14 17.51 -13.27
N LEU A 384 23.25 16.79 -13.98
CA LEU A 384 23.62 15.89 -15.08
C LEU A 384 23.72 16.59 -16.45
N GLY A 385 23.40 17.89 -16.54
CA GLY A 385 23.39 18.64 -17.79
C GLY A 385 22.31 18.17 -18.79
N LEU A 386 21.17 17.67 -18.30
CA LEU A 386 20.05 17.23 -19.14
C LEU A 386 19.20 18.42 -19.59
N SER A 387 18.63 18.32 -20.78
CA SER A 387 17.76 19.35 -21.35
C SER A 387 16.37 19.44 -20.69
N LYS A 388 15.94 18.37 -20.01
CA LYS A 388 14.65 18.26 -19.30
C LYS A 388 14.79 17.37 -18.05
N PRO A 389 13.92 17.55 -17.06
CA PRO A 389 13.87 16.68 -15.89
C PRO A 389 13.61 15.21 -16.30
N PRO A 390 14.36 14.25 -15.81
CA PRO A 390 14.18 12.83 -16.13
C PRO A 390 13.02 12.25 -15.32
N ARG A 391 11.83 12.21 -15.89
CA ARG A 391 10.62 11.67 -15.22
C ARG A 391 10.65 10.16 -15.11
N THR A 392 11.16 9.46 -16.14
CA THR A 392 11.31 8.00 -16.15
C THR A 392 12.79 7.64 -16.16
N ILE A 393 13.25 7.04 -15.05
CA ILE A 393 14.64 6.63 -14.86
C ILE A 393 14.69 5.12 -14.75
N GLU A 394 15.52 4.48 -15.57
CA GLU A 394 15.84 3.05 -15.44
C GLU A 394 17.23 2.88 -14.82
N SER A 395 17.35 1.96 -13.87
CA SER A 395 18.65 1.64 -13.26
C SER A 395 18.92 0.14 -13.29
N TYR A 396 20.19 -0.22 -13.54
CA TYR A 396 20.64 -1.57 -13.82
C TYR A 396 21.78 -2.00 -12.92
N ASP A 397 21.67 -3.21 -12.34
CA ASP A 397 22.74 -3.85 -11.56
C ASP A 397 22.86 -5.32 -11.93
N ILE A 398 24.12 -5.80 -12.03
CA ILE A 398 24.44 -7.18 -12.34
C ILE A 398 24.75 -7.94 -11.07
N SER A 399 24.12 -9.07 -10.90
CA SER A 399 24.37 -9.99 -9.79
C SER A 399 24.89 -11.32 -10.33
N ASN A 400 26.14 -11.64 -9.99
CA ASN A 400 26.85 -12.84 -10.42
C ASN A 400 26.62 -14.00 -9.43
N TRP A 401 26.61 -15.23 -9.98
CA TRP A 401 26.43 -16.45 -9.21
C TRP A 401 27.69 -17.31 -9.26
N GLY A 402 27.89 -18.06 -8.17
CA GLY A 402 29.05 -18.94 -8.05
C GLY A 402 29.16 -20.09 -9.06
N ASP A 403 28.17 -20.27 -9.94
CA ASP A 403 28.16 -21.28 -11.02
C ASP A 403 28.36 -20.66 -12.42
N GLY A 404 28.79 -19.41 -12.48
CA GLY A 404 29.05 -18.71 -13.74
C GLY A 404 27.81 -18.14 -14.44
N SER A 405 26.64 -18.15 -13.82
CA SER A 405 25.44 -17.52 -14.36
C SER A 405 25.26 -16.10 -13.80
N SER A 406 24.87 -15.16 -14.65
CA SER A 406 24.64 -13.75 -14.29
C SER A 406 23.19 -13.35 -14.55
N VAL A 407 22.67 -12.45 -13.71
CA VAL A 407 21.34 -11.85 -13.87
C VAL A 407 21.45 -10.35 -13.69
N CYS A 408 20.87 -9.59 -14.60
CA CYS A 408 20.72 -8.15 -14.46
C CYS A 408 19.33 -7.81 -13.90
N GLY A 409 19.30 -7.02 -12.85
CA GLY A 409 18.11 -6.40 -12.31
C GLY A 409 17.90 -5.01 -12.93
N MET A 410 16.69 -4.75 -13.47
CA MET A 410 16.26 -3.42 -13.91
C MET A 410 15.20 -2.90 -12.97
N VAL A 411 15.43 -1.77 -12.37
CA VAL A 411 14.42 -1.03 -11.59
C VAL A 411 14.03 0.24 -12.34
N VAL A 412 12.82 0.69 -12.09
CA VAL A 412 12.26 1.89 -12.73
C VAL A 412 11.80 2.86 -11.65
N PHE A 413 12.16 4.11 -11.83
CA PHE A 413 11.62 5.23 -11.07
C PHE A 413 10.82 6.12 -12.00
N ARG A 414 9.63 6.53 -11.57
CA ARG A 414 8.76 7.45 -12.28
C ARG A 414 8.38 8.60 -11.37
N ASP A 415 8.57 9.84 -11.84
CA ASP A 415 8.31 11.06 -11.07
C ASP A 415 8.95 11.02 -9.66
N GLY A 416 10.20 10.56 -9.57
CA GLY A 416 10.96 10.47 -8.32
C GLY A 416 10.61 9.29 -7.41
N LYS A 417 9.73 8.36 -7.82
CA LYS A 417 9.27 7.21 -7.01
C LYS A 417 9.55 5.86 -7.68
N PRO A 418 9.78 4.79 -6.88
CA PRO A 418 9.88 3.44 -7.41
C PRO A 418 8.61 3.00 -8.15
N TYR A 419 8.73 2.65 -9.43
CA TYR A 419 7.64 2.13 -10.26
C TYR A 419 7.77 0.62 -10.45
N LYS A 420 7.30 -0.15 -9.46
CA LYS A 420 7.54 -1.60 -9.36
C LYS A 420 6.97 -2.42 -10.52
N THR A 421 5.92 -1.95 -11.19
CA THR A 421 5.34 -2.61 -12.36
C THR A 421 6.30 -2.61 -13.57
N GLY A 422 7.23 -1.66 -13.62
CA GLY A 422 8.30 -1.59 -14.62
C GLY A 422 9.53 -2.46 -14.33
N TYR A 423 9.66 -3.03 -13.11
CA TYR A 423 10.84 -3.82 -12.74
C TYR A 423 10.95 -5.10 -13.56
N ARG A 424 12.15 -5.39 -14.06
CA ARG A 424 12.41 -6.59 -14.85
C ARG A 424 13.71 -7.27 -14.43
N LYS A 425 13.83 -8.56 -14.75
CA LYS A 425 15.01 -9.39 -14.51
C LYS A 425 15.43 -10.02 -15.83
N PHE A 426 16.67 -9.81 -16.19
CA PHE A 426 17.25 -10.38 -17.40
C PHE A 426 18.25 -11.47 -17.03
N LYS A 427 17.93 -12.72 -17.36
CA LYS A 427 18.91 -13.79 -17.31
C LYS A 427 19.77 -13.69 -18.56
N MET A 428 21.09 -13.81 -18.41
CA MET A 428 22.00 -13.85 -19.54
C MET A 428 21.74 -15.09 -20.38
N GLN A 429 21.73 -14.91 -21.70
CA GLN A 429 21.47 -15.97 -22.68
C GLN A 429 22.73 -16.30 -23.49
N THR A 430 23.54 -15.29 -23.79
CA THR A 430 24.72 -15.42 -24.66
C THR A 430 26.03 -15.31 -23.90
N VAL A 431 26.02 -14.62 -22.74
CA VAL A 431 27.21 -14.41 -21.90
C VAL A 431 27.41 -15.59 -20.97
N LEU A 432 28.54 -16.27 -21.11
CA LEU A 432 29.00 -17.35 -20.25
C LEU A 432 30.06 -16.78 -19.27
N GLY A 433 29.86 -17.00 -17.97
CA GLY A 433 30.79 -16.52 -16.93
C GLY A 433 30.34 -15.23 -16.24
N THR A 434 31.31 -14.53 -15.65
CA THR A 434 31.08 -13.34 -14.80
C THR A 434 31.53 -12.04 -15.48
N ASP A 435 31.31 -11.92 -16.78
CA ASP A 435 31.61 -10.69 -17.52
C ASP A 435 30.45 -9.69 -17.37
N ASP A 436 30.63 -8.74 -16.47
CA ASP A 436 29.64 -7.70 -16.16
C ASP A 436 29.40 -6.75 -17.34
N TYR A 437 30.43 -6.47 -18.14
CA TYR A 437 30.31 -5.57 -19.29
C TYR A 437 29.47 -6.21 -20.40
N ALA A 438 29.78 -7.45 -20.77
CA ALA A 438 29.02 -8.19 -21.76
C ALA A 438 27.59 -8.47 -21.28
N SER A 439 27.38 -8.78 -20.00
CA SER A 439 26.07 -9.00 -19.41
C SER A 439 25.19 -7.73 -19.44
N LEU A 440 25.79 -6.57 -19.15
CA LEU A 440 25.08 -5.29 -19.23
C LEU A 440 24.74 -4.95 -20.69
N ALA A 441 25.69 -5.12 -21.60
CA ALA A 441 25.47 -4.90 -23.04
C ALA A 441 24.34 -5.78 -23.59
N GLU A 442 24.30 -7.08 -23.26
CA GLU A 442 23.19 -7.97 -23.61
C GLU A 442 21.85 -7.46 -23.06
N THR A 443 21.84 -7.01 -21.81
CA THR A 443 20.62 -6.54 -21.15
C THR A 443 20.02 -5.31 -21.83
N VAL A 444 20.83 -4.27 -22.06
CA VAL A 444 20.34 -3.03 -22.67
C VAL A 444 19.98 -3.22 -24.15
N SER A 445 20.70 -4.10 -24.88
CA SER A 445 20.32 -4.48 -26.26
C SER A 445 18.94 -5.14 -26.29
N ARG A 446 18.66 -6.06 -25.36
CA ARG A 446 17.35 -6.72 -25.25
C ARG A 446 16.25 -5.75 -24.83
N ARG A 447 16.57 -4.77 -23.98
CA ARG A 447 15.64 -3.70 -23.62
C ARG A 447 15.29 -2.84 -24.83
N ALA A 448 16.29 -2.44 -25.64
CA ALA A 448 16.08 -1.67 -26.87
C ALA A 448 15.25 -2.46 -27.90
N ALA A 449 15.58 -3.72 -28.13
CA ALA A 449 14.81 -4.60 -29.02
C ALA A 449 13.35 -4.80 -28.56
N ALA A 450 13.12 -4.89 -27.24
CA ALA A 450 11.77 -4.98 -26.70
C ALA A 450 10.97 -3.68 -26.94
N TYR A 451 11.61 -2.51 -26.78
CA TYR A 451 11.01 -1.21 -27.10
C TYR A 451 10.58 -1.13 -28.57
N GLU A 452 11.47 -1.50 -29.48
CA GLU A 452 11.21 -1.48 -30.93
C GLU A 452 10.07 -2.43 -31.29
N ARG A 453 10.09 -3.65 -30.77
CA ARG A 453 9.03 -4.66 -30.99
C ARG A 453 7.65 -4.20 -30.53
N VAL A 454 7.55 -3.55 -29.35
CA VAL A 454 6.26 -3.02 -28.86
C VAL A 454 5.73 -1.93 -29.79
N HIS A 455 6.62 -1.06 -30.30
CA HIS A 455 6.24 -0.02 -31.26
C HIS A 455 5.84 -0.58 -32.63
N GLU A 456 6.49 -1.64 -33.11
CA GLU A 456 6.10 -2.34 -34.33
C GLU A 456 4.73 -3.00 -34.19
N LEU A 457 4.47 -3.69 -33.07
CA LEU A 457 3.16 -4.29 -32.80
C LEU A 457 2.06 -3.23 -32.71
N ALA A 458 2.34 -2.09 -32.09
CA ALA A 458 1.41 -0.97 -32.02
C ALA A 458 1.10 -0.37 -33.39
N ALA A 459 2.10 -0.28 -34.29
CA ALA A 459 1.91 0.16 -35.67
C ALA A 459 1.01 -0.79 -36.49
N HIS A 460 0.97 -2.08 -36.11
CA HIS A 460 0.09 -3.10 -36.71
C HIS A 460 -1.25 -3.25 -35.98
N GLY A 461 -1.61 -2.33 -35.09
CA GLY A 461 -2.90 -2.32 -34.37
C GLY A 461 -2.97 -3.24 -33.16
N GLN A 462 -1.85 -3.85 -32.76
CA GLN A 462 -1.72 -4.68 -31.55
C GLN A 462 -1.04 -3.85 -30.45
N ALA A 463 -1.79 -2.96 -29.81
CA ALA A 463 -1.26 -2.17 -28.69
C ALA A 463 -1.03 -3.09 -27.47
N SER A 464 0.17 -3.02 -26.90
CA SER A 464 0.53 -3.68 -25.64
C SER A 464 0.71 -2.61 -24.56
N GLU A 465 0.13 -2.80 -23.38
CA GLU A 465 0.39 -1.95 -22.20
C GLU A 465 1.71 -2.33 -21.48
N ASP A 466 2.62 -3.03 -22.16
CA ASP A 466 3.91 -3.40 -21.56
C ASP A 466 4.76 -2.14 -21.36
N TYR A 467 5.34 -2.02 -20.16
CA TYR A 467 6.29 -0.97 -19.80
C TYR A 467 7.41 -0.80 -20.85
N PHE A 468 7.80 -1.87 -21.54
CA PHE A 468 8.83 -1.80 -22.57
C PHE A 468 8.51 -0.87 -23.75
N GLY A 469 7.25 -0.50 -23.96
CA GLY A 469 6.83 0.54 -24.92
C GLY A 469 7.16 1.97 -24.49
N GLU A 470 7.56 2.21 -23.23
CA GLU A 470 7.95 3.52 -22.76
C GLU A 470 9.44 3.79 -23.00
N LYS A 471 9.74 5.02 -23.47
CA LYS A 471 11.12 5.49 -23.63
C LYS A 471 11.57 6.10 -22.31
N PRO A 472 12.65 5.61 -21.68
CA PRO A 472 13.19 6.23 -20.47
C PRO A 472 13.84 7.59 -20.79
N ASP A 473 13.83 8.50 -19.81
CA ASP A 473 14.50 9.80 -19.92
C ASP A 473 15.97 9.73 -19.46
N LEU A 474 16.33 8.71 -18.67
CA LEU A 474 17.66 8.54 -18.09
C LEU A 474 17.93 7.05 -17.81
N LEU A 475 19.13 6.60 -18.14
CA LEU A 475 19.65 5.28 -17.79
C LEU A 475 20.79 5.42 -16.78
N LEU A 476 20.74 4.63 -15.70
CA LEU A 476 21.77 4.58 -14.66
C LEU A 476 22.33 3.17 -14.54
N MET A 477 23.65 3.03 -14.61
CA MET A 477 24.35 1.77 -14.44
C MET A 477 25.01 1.72 -13.06
N ASP A 478 24.84 0.63 -12.32
CA ASP A 478 25.57 0.44 -11.06
C ASP A 478 27.02 0.03 -11.35
N GLY A 479 27.83 1.05 -11.64
CA GLY A 479 29.24 0.84 -12.01
C GLY A 479 29.87 2.06 -12.64
N GLY A 480 31.15 1.94 -12.99
CA GLY A 480 31.96 3.02 -13.51
C GLY A 480 31.94 3.12 -15.04
N LYS A 481 32.92 3.87 -15.57
CA LYS A 481 33.11 4.17 -16.99
C LYS A 481 32.98 2.95 -17.92
N GLY A 482 33.52 1.79 -17.51
CA GLY A 482 33.50 0.59 -18.35
C GLY A 482 32.08 0.09 -18.63
N GLN A 483 31.20 0.04 -17.60
CA GLN A 483 29.80 -0.34 -17.75
C GLN A 483 29.03 0.67 -18.62
N VAL A 484 29.26 1.97 -18.41
CA VAL A 484 28.65 3.03 -19.20
C VAL A 484 29.04 2.92 -20.68
N SER A 485 30.33 2.70 -20.97
CA SER A 485 30.83 2.56 -22.34
C SER A 485 30.27 1.31 -23.04
N ALA A 486 30.18 0.18 -22.32
CA ALA A 486 29.60 -1.06 -22.85
C ALA A 486 28.09 -0.89 -23.17
N ALA A 487 27.35 -0.28 -22.27
CA ALA A 487 25.93 0.00 -22.46
C ALA A 487 25.70 1.00 -23.61
N LYS A 488 26.50 2.07 -23.72
CA LYS A 488 26.43 3.03 -24.82
C LYS A 488 26.70 2.39 -26.18
N ALA A 489 27.72 1.56 -26.26
CA ALA A 489 28.03 0.82 -27.49
C ALA A 489 26.88 -0.14 -27.91
N ALA A 490 26.26 -0.81 -26.94
CA ALA A 490 25.14 -1.73 -27.18
C ALA A 490 23.85 -1.02 -27.61
N LEU A 491 23.65 0.25 -27.23
CA LEU A 491 22.50 1.07 -27.64
C LEU A 491 22.73 1.78 -28.98
N ALA A 492 23.97 1.82 -29.49
CA ALA A 492 24.28 2.50 -30.76
C ALA A 492 23.44 1.92 -31.91
N GLY A 493 22.79 2.80 -32.67
CA GLY A 493 21.92 2.40 -33.80
C GLY A 493 20.50 1.96 -33.41
N THR A 494 20.16 1.92 -32.11
CA THR A 494 18.81 1.62 -31.65
C THR A 494 18.00 2.92 -31.42
N LYS A 495 16.67 2.81 -31.28
CA LYS A 495 15.79 3.94 -30.95
C LYS A 495 16.01 4.52 -29.55
N LEU A 496 16.83 3.87 -28.72
CA LEU A 496 17.22 4.36 -27.38
C LEU A 496 18.64 4.95 -27.35
N ALA A 497 19.32 5.10 -28.48
CA ALA A 497 20.70 5.60 -28.56
C ALA A 497 20.89 7.03 -28.05
N ASP A 498 19.85 7.85 -28.09
CA ASP A 498 19.83 9.25 -27.65
C ASP A 498 19.47 9.42 -26.18
N VAL A 499 19.14 8.34 -25.45
CA VAL A 499 18.81 8.42 -24.03
C VAL A 499 20.09 8.68 -23.22
N PRO A 500 20.11 9.72 -22.38
CA PRO A 500 21.24 10.00 -21.48
C PRO A 500 21.57 8.79 -20.61
N LEU A 501 22.87 8.47 -20.49
CA LEU A 501 23.36 7.28 -19.80
C LEU A 501 24.54 7.64 -18.91
N PHE A 502 24.45 7.24 -17.62
CA PHE A 502 25.47 7.49 -16.61
C PHE A 502 25.73 6.26 -15.74
N GLY A 503 26.90 6.25 -15.08
CA GLY A 503 27.29 5.24 -14.11
C GLY A 503 27.25 5.80 -12.68
N MET A 504 26.85 4.98 -11.72
CA MET A 504 26.86 5.28 -10.30
C MET A 504 28.09 4.66 -9.65
N VAL A 505 29.07 5.47 -9.27
CA VAL A 505 30.35 5.03 -8.70
C VAL A 505 30.26 4.97 -7.18
N LYS A 506 30.79 3.88 -6.61
CA LYS A 506 30.89 3.66 -5.16
C LYS A 506 32.27 4.04 -4.63
N ASP A 507 32.33 4.46 -3.37
CA ASP A 507 33.58 4.59 -2.62
C ASP A 507 34.05 3.22 -2.07
N ASP A 508 35.20 3.21 -1.40
CA ASP A 508 35.77 2.02 -0.78
C ASP A 508 34.89 1.41 0.33
N HIS A 509 33.89 2.16 0.80
CA HIS A 509 32.89 1.72 1.77
C HIS A 509 31.56 1.31 1.14
N HIS A 510 31.53 1.09 -0.19
CA HIS A 510 30.35 0.74 -0.99
C HIS A 510 29.20 1.79 -0.94
N ARG A 511 29.52 3.07 -0.69
CA ARG A 511 28.54 4.17 -0.72
C ARG A 511 28.66 4.92 -2.04
N THR A 512 27.54 5.42 -2.55
CA THR A 512 27.52 6.29 -3.73
C THR A 512 28.46 7.48 -3.54
N ARG A 513 29.42 7.66 -4.43
CA ARG A 513 30.40 8.76 -4.38
C ARG A 513 30.13 9.82 -5.44
N ALA A 514 29.94 9.39 -6.67
CA ALA A 514 29.82 10.24 -7.83
C ALA A 514 29.01 9.56 -8.93
N ILE A 515 28.61 10.33 -9.91
CA ILE A 515 28.09 9.84 -11.18
C ILE A 515 29.17 10.04 -12.24
N VAL A 516 29.31 9.10 -13.17
CA VAL A 516 30.26 9.15 -14.27
C VAL A 516 29.54 9.15 -15.60
N ASP A 517 29.95 10.00 -16.53
CA ASP A 517 29.48 10.00 -17.91
C ASP A 517 30.20 8.97 -18.81
N SER A 518 29.81 8.90 -20.08
CA SER A 518 30.43 7.99 -21.06
C SER A 518 31.89 8.31 -21.36
N ASP A 519 32.35 9.51 -21.12
CA ASP A 519 33.72 9.95 -21.34
C ASP A 519 34.61 9.70 -20.11
N GLY A 520 33.98 9.30 -19.01
CA GLY A 520 34.64 9.01 -17.73
C GLY A 520 34.83 10.24 -16.85
N ARG A 521 34.10 11.33 -17.12
CA ARG A 521 34.10 12.49 -16.25
C ARG A 521 33.24 12.22 -15.04
N GLU A 522 33.81 12.45 -13.86
CA GLU A 522 33.07 12.34 -12.61
C GLU A 522 32.28 13.62 -12.34
N ILE A 523 30.98 13.46 -12.09
CA ILE A 523 30.07 14.52 -11.68
C ILE A 523 29.86 14.38 -10.17
N ALA A 524 30.28 15.38 -9.42
CA ALA A 524 30.14 15.40 -7.98
C ALA A 524 28.68 15.71 -7.59
N ILE A 525 28.00 14.74 -6.98
CA ILE A 525 26.60 14.89 -6.54
C ILE A 525 26.46 15.26 -5.07
N ASN A 526 27.55 15.24 -4.29
CA ASN A 526 27.56 15.48 -2.85
C ASN A 526 27.29 16.96 -2.47
N MET A 527 27.42 17.89 -3.41
CA MET A 527 27.11 19.31 -3.20
C MET A 527 25.59 19.57 -3.09
N ASN A 528 24.77 18.71 -3.68
CA ASN A 528 23.31 18.77 -3.57
C ASN A 528 22.77 17.57 -2.78
N ARG A 529 22.39 17.82 -1.53
CA ARG A 529 21.93 16.77 -0.61
C ARG A 529 20.69 16.02 -1.12
N GLY A 530 19.78 16.70 -1.81
CA GLY A 530 18.57 16.09 -2.36
C GLY A 530 18.91 15.09 -3.46
N THR A 531 19.66 15.55 -4.47
CA THR A 531 20.14 14.73 -5.59
C THR A 531 20.99 13.55 -5.11
N PHE A 532 21.90 13.78 -4.17
CA PHE A 532 22.72 12.71 -3.58
C PHE A 532 21.85 11.62 -2.93
N THR A 533 20.90 12.02 -2.07
CA THR A 533 20.01 11.07 -1.39
C THR A 533 19.16 10.29 -2.38
N PHE A 534 18.68 10.95 -3.45
CA PHE A 534 17.85 10.31 -4.47
C PHE A 534 18.63 9.28 -5.30
N ILE A 535 19.82 9.64 -5.78
CA ILE A 535 20.68 8.71 -6.52
C ILE A 535 21.09 7.53 -5.65
N THR A 536 21.42 7.77 -4.38
CA THR A 536 21.71 6.70 -3.42
C THR A 536 20.50 5.77 -3.24
N ALA A 537 19.29 6.33 -3.13
CA ALA A 537 18.07 5.53 -3.03
C ALA A 537 17.80 4.68 -4.29
N ILE A 538 18.08 5.22 -5.49
CA ILE A 538 18.00 4.46 -6.74
C ILE A 538 19.01 3.31 -6.73
N GLN A 539 20.25 3.57 -6.37
CA GLN A 539 21.33 2.57 -6.32
C GLN A 539 21.01 1.46 -5.30
N ASP A 540 20.60 1.83 -4.10
CA ASP A 540 20.21 0.87 -3.04
C ASP A 540 19.05 -0.02 -3.48
N GLU A 541 18.02 0.54 -4.12
CA GLU A 541 16.87 -0.21 -4.61
C GLU A 541 17.25 -1.15 -5.75
N THR A 542 18.12 -0.70 -6.67
CA THR A 542 18.63 -1.52 -7.78
C THR A 542 19.40 -2.73 -7.23
N HIS A 543 20.30 -2.48 -6.30
CA HIS A 543 21.09 -3.50 -5.62
C HIS A 543 20.22 -4.46 -4.79
N ARG A 544 19.24 -3.92 -4.05
CA ARG A 544 18.26 -4.72 -3.30
C ARG A 544 17.48 -5.67 -4.22
N PHE A 545 17.02 -5.17 -5.38
CA PHE A 545 16.23 -5.95 -6.32
C PHE A 545 17.05 -7.05 -6.99
N ALA A 546 18.27 -6.76 -7.42
CA ALA A 546 19.19 -7.75 -7.99
C ALA A 546 19.56 -8.84 -6.95
N ASN A 547 19.89 -8.45 -5.72
CA ASN A 547 20.26 -9.37 -4.64
C ASN A 547 19.08 -10.18 -4.08
N ALA A 548 17.85 -9.66 -4.08
CA ALA A 548 16.67 -10.40 -3.64
C ALA A 548 16.45 -11.66 -4.49
N TYR A 549 16.70 -11.57 -5.77
CA TYR A 549 16.62 -12.73 -6.66
C TYR A 549 17.72 -13.76 -6.36
N ARG A 550 18.94 -13.31 -6.12
CA ARG A 550 20.06 -14.17 -5.71
C ARG A 550 19.70 -14.98 -4.46
N LYS A 551 19.18 -14.31 -3.42
CA LYS A 551 18.73 -14.97 -2.18
C LYS A 551 17.60 -15.97 -2.42
N GLN A 552 16.65 -15.66 -3.28
CA GLN A 552 15.53 -16.56 -3.61
C GLN A 552 15.99 -17.83 -4.32
N GLN A 553 16.94 -17.69 -5.23
CA GLN A 553 17.50 -18.84 -5.97
C GLN A 553 18.46 -19.66 -5.09
N MET A 554 19.27 -19.02 -4.26
CA MET A 554 20.10 -19.72 -3.27
C MET A 554 19.24 -20.55 -2.32
N LYS A 555 18.12 -20.02 -1.81
CA LYS A 555 17.16 -20.80 -1.04
C LYS A 555 16.63 -22.00 -1.82
N LYS A 556 16.25 -21.83 -3.11
CA LYS A 556 15.78 -22.95 -3.94
C LYS A 556 16.86 -24.03 -4.16
N LYS A 557 18.11 -23.64 -4.41
CA LYS A 557 19.23 -24.59 -4.54
C LYS A 557 19.58 -25.25 -3.21
N SER A 558 19.66 -24.51 -2.11
CA SER A 558 19.92 -25.07 -0.77
C SER A 558 18.88 -26.11 -0.38
N TYR A 559 17.59 -25.84 -0.59
CA TYR A 559 16.53 -26.78 -0.29
C TYR A 559 16.59 -28.05 -1.15
N SER A 560 16.92 -27.92 -2.44
CA SER A 560 17.09 -29.09 -3.29
C SER A 560 18.37 -29.89 -2.94
N SER A 561 19.45 -29.24 -2.51
CA SER A 561 20.69 -29.88 -2.10
C SER A 561 20.48 -30.73 -0.84
N THR A 562 19.89 -30.17 0.22
CA THR A 562 19.65 -30.89 1.48
C THR A 562 18.74 -32.11 1.31
N LEU A 563 17.73 -32.03 0.44
CA LEU A 563 16.86 -33.18 0.18
C LEU A 563 17.51 -34.22 -0.74
N THR A 564 18.39 -33.81 -1.63
CA THR A 564 19.13 -34.74 -2.51
C THR A 564 20.31 -35.45 -1.82
N GLU A 565 20.67 -35.04 -0.61
CA GLU A 565 21.60 -35.78 0.27
C GLU A 565 20.97 -37.04 0.83
N VAL A 566 19.64 -37.15 0.88
CA VAL A 566 18.92 -38.35 1.31
C VAL A 566 19.05 -39.44 0.23
N PRO A 567 19.52 -40.64 0.57
CA PRO A 567 19.65 -41.76 -0.37
C PRO A 567 18.31 -42.04 -1.09
N GLY A 568 18.34 -42.10 -2.40
CA GLY A 568 17.15 -42.36 -3.24
C GLY A 568 16.30 -41.12 -3.58
N VAL A 569 16.59 -39.95 -3.03
CA VAL A 569 15.90 -38.70 -3.37
C VAL A 569 16.62 -37.98 -4.52
N GLY A 570 16.08 -38.10 -5.72
CA GLY A 570 16.57 -37.37 -6.89
C GLY A 570 16.00 -35.94 -6.98
N PRO A 571 16.52 -35.10 -7.92
CA PRO A 571 16.06 -33.71 -8.08
C PRO A 571 14.57 -33.54 -8.40
N LYS A 572 13.93 -34.54 -9.02
CA LYS A 572 12.48 -34.54 -9.28
C LYS A 572 11.68 -34.78 -8.00
N THR A 573 12.08 -35.77 -7.22
CA THR A 573 11.45 -36.11 -5.92
C THR A 573 11.64 -34.98 -4.90
N ALA A 574 12.83 -34.39 -4.81
CA ALA A 574 13.09 -33.22 -3.96
C ALA A 574 12.17 -32.04 -4.31
N ARG A 575 11.92 -31.78 -5.61
CA ARG A 575 10.97 -30.74 -6.05
C ARG A 575 9.53 -31.08 -5.68
N ALA A 576 9.11 -32.34 -5.80
CA ALA A 576 7.77 -32.77 -5.42
C ALA A 576 7.54 -32.63 -3.90
N LEU A 577 8.51 -33.05 -3.06
CA LEU A 577 8.49 -32.86 -1.62
C LEU A 577 8.37 -31.36 -1.23
N MET A 578 9.17 -30.50 -1.87
CA MET A 578 9.11 -29.06 -1.61
C MET A 578 7.81 -28.40 -2.09
N ALA A 579 7.20 -28.91 -3.13
CA ALA A 579 5.89 -28.42 -3.61
C ALA A 579 4.78 -28.73 -2.59
N GLN A 580 4.84 -29.91 -1.96
CA GLN A 580 3.84 -30.38 -1.01
C GLN A 580 4.05 -29.80 0.40
N PHE A 581 5.26 -29.87 0.92
CA PHE A 581 5.57 -29.49 2.32
C PHE A 581 6.07 -28.05 2.49
N LYS A 582 6.38 -27.34 1.40
CA LYS A 582 6.84 -25.94 1.35
C LYS A 582 8.16 -25.61 2.07
N SER A 583 8.63 -26.47 2.98
CA SER A 583 9.91 -26.30 3.68
C SER A 583 10.56 -27.65 4.01
N VAL A 584 11.91 -27.68 4.12
CA VAL A 584 12.65 -28.87 4.57
C VAL A 584 12.31 -29.21 6.02
N GLY A 585 12.02 -28.21 6.86
CA GLY A 585 11.56 -28.44 8.23
C GLY A 585 10.25 -29.24 8.28
N ALA A 586 9.27 -28.90 7.43
CA ALA A 586 8.02 -29.64 7.34
C ALA A 586 8.21 -31.07 6.79
N VAL A 587 9.17 -31.29 5.88
CA VAL A 587 9.54 -32.64 5.42
C VAL A 587 10.18 -33.44 6.57
N ARG A 588 11.00 -32.82 7.40
CA ARG A 588 11.64 -33.42 8.57
C ARG A 588 10.62 -33.85 9.64
N GLU A 589 9.55 -33.08 9.83
CA GLU A 589 8.50 -33.34 10.82
C GLU A 589 7.40 -34.29 10.31
N ALA A 590 7.32 -34.51 9.00
CA ALA A 590 6.30 -35.33 8.36
C ALA A 590 6.43 -36.81 8.72
N THR A 591 5.29 -37.49 8.85
CA THR A 591 5.26 -38.96 9.04
C THR A 591 5.50 -39.70 7.72
N PRO A 592 5.93 -40.99 7.75
CA PRO A 592 6.10 -41.76 6.52
C PRO A 592 4.85 -41.76 5.63
N GLU A 593 3.65 -41.89 6.23
CA GLU A 593 2.38 -41.88 5.51
C GLU A 593 2.11 -40.52 4.81
N GLN A 594 2.53 -39.41 5.42
CA GLN A 594 2.42 -38.09 4.83
C GLN A 594 3.41 -37.91 3.67
N LEU A 595 4.61 -38.48 3.79
CA LEU A 595 5.63 -38.45 2.74
C LEU A 595 5.24 -39.28 1.51
N GLU A 596 4.59 -40.43 1.71
CA GLU A 596 4.06 -41.32 0.65
C GLU A 596 3.02 -40.62 -0.24
N ASN A 597 2.29 -39.66 0.29
CA ASN A 597 1.34 -38.86 -0.49
C ASN A 597 2.01 -37.92 -1.52
N THR A 598 3.36 -37.88 -1.56
CA THR A 598 4.10 -37.07 -2.52
C THR A 598 4.32 -37.85 -3.83
N PRO A 599 4.00 -37.27 -4.98
CA PRO A 599 4.26 -37.93 -6.27
C PRO A 599 5.72 -38.34 -6.44
N GLY A 600 5.95 -39.65 -6.64
CA GLY A 600 7.29 -40.22 -6.81
C GLY A 600 7.99 -40.65 -5.51
N VAL A 601 7.30 -40.65 -4.38
CA VAL A 601 7.76 -41.18 -3.11
C VAL A 601 6.94 -42.44 -2.80
N GLY A 602 7.59 -43.60 -2.86
CA GLY A 602 6.98 -44.86 -2.42
C GLY A 602 7.29 -45.17 -0.93
N PRO A 603 6.66 -46.25 -0.34
CA PRO A 603 6.79 -46.55 1.07
C PRO A 603 8.23 -46.68 1.57
N GLN A 604 9.09 -47.36 0.82
CA GLN A 604 10.51 -47.52 1.17
C GLN A 604 11.28 -46.21 1.17
N LEU A 605 11.00 -45.32 0.19
CA LEU A 605 11.67 -44.00 0.10
C LEU A 605 11.15 -43.09 1.21
N ALA A 606 9.87 -43.12 1.52
CA ALA A 606 9.27 -42.35 2.63
C ALA A 606 9.92 -42.73 3.97
N GLN A 607 10.13 -44.01 4.23
CA GLN A 607 10.81 -44.48 5.42
C GLN A 607 12.27 -44.02 5.44
N THR A 608 12.98 -44.10 4.31
CA THR A 608 14.38 -43.66 4.19
C THR A 608 14.52 -42.14 4.46
N ILE A 609 13.60 -41.31 3.97
CA ILE A 609 13.58 -39.87 4.23
C ILE A 609 13.35 -39.61 5.73
N TYR A 610 12.39 -40.28 6.30
CA TYR A 610 12.03 -40.17 7.72
C TYR A 610 13.19 -40.53 8.65
N ASP A 611 13.86 -41.68 8.39
CA ASP A 611 14.98 -42.16 9.19
C ASP A 611 16.23 -41.28 9.04
N TYR A 612 16.50 -40.78 7.82
CA TYR A 612 17.64 -39.90 7.57
C TYR A 612 17.60 -38.63 8.40
N PHE A 613 16.45 -37.98 8.49
CA PHE A 613 16.32 -36.76 9.26
C PHE A 613 16.26 -36.95 10.78
N ARG A 614 16.06 -38.15 11.25
CA ARG A 614 16.10 -38.49 12.69
C ARG A 614 17.46 -39.03 13.17
N THR A 615 18.25 -39.59 12.26
CA THR A 615 19.61 -40.04 12.57
C THR A 615 20.67 -38.94 12.42
N THR A 616 20.38 -37.87 11.64
CA THR A 616 21.31 -36.76 11.35
C THR A 616 20.98 -35.48 12.11
N GLY A 617 19.98 -35.45 13.00
CA GLY A 617 19.50 -34.29 13.75
C GLY A 617 19.95 -34.19 15.18
#